data_d4b8cc841e135418c147c621b6dcda22
#
_entry.id   d4b8cc841e135418c147c621b6dcda22
#
_cell.length_a   1.000
_cell.length_b   1.000
_cell.length_c   1.000
_cell.angle_alpha   90.00
_cell.angle_beta   90.00
_cell.angle_gamma   90.00
#
_symmetry.space_group_name_H-M   'P 1'
#
loop_
_entity.id
_entity.type
_entity.pdbx_description
1 polymer ?
#
loop_
_entity_poly.entity_id
_entity_poly.type
_entity_poly.pdbx_seq_one_letter_code
_entity_poly.pdbx_strand_id
1 'polypeptide(L)'
;MLKEKCILKIRHSTESDRTAISRLHTSAFGQKQGQEIVDLVYNLLDDETAKPLLSLVADKDGSLVGHILFTLARLQPEDREVSVRILAPLAVSSDFQGAGIGGLLIREGLKQLTESGVDLVFVLGHPAYYPKFGFQAAGILGFEAPYPVPTEHADAW
;
A
#
# COMPACT_ATOMS: atom_id res chain seq x y z
N MET A 1 8.83 -1.58 -38.68
CA MET A 1 9.48 -1.33 -37.38
C MET A 1 8.48 -1.59 -36.28
N LEU A 2 8.69 -2.65 -35.55
CA LEU A 2 7.84 -3.00 -34.42
C LEU A 2 8.19 -2.05 -33.27
N LYS A 3 7.26 -1.23 -32.81
CA LYS A 3 7.39 -0.50 -31.55
C LYS A 3 7.37 -1.53 -30.44
N GLU A 4 8.43 -1.61 -29.66
CA GLU A 4 8.43 -2.38 -28.43
C GLU A 4 7.32 -1.82 -27.54
N LYS A 5 6.35 -2.67 -27.18
CA LYS A 5 5.32 -2.30 -26.22
C LYS A 5 5.96 -2.20 -24.85
N CYS A 6 5.93 -1.01 -24.23
CA CYS A 6 6.22 -0.86 -22.82
C CYS A 6 5.26 -1.74 -22.03
N ILE A 7 5.78 -2.79 -21.41
CA ILE A 7 4.97 -3.72 -20.62
C ILE A 7 5.04 -3.28 -19.16
N LEU A 8 3.89 -2.90 -18.62
CA LEU A 8 3.70 -2.70 -17.19
C LEU A 8 3.18 -3.98 -16.58
N LYS A 9 3.88 -4.49 -15.59
CA LYS A 9 3.55 -5.72 -14.90
C LYS A 9 3.41 -5.49 -13.41
N ILE A 10 2.31 -5.93 -12.82
CA ILE A 10 2.13 -5.97 -11.37
C ILE A 10 2.56 -7.36 -10.90
N ARG A 11 3.50 -7.42 -9.98
CA ARG A 11 4.02 -8.68 -9.46
C ARG A 11 4.39 -8.57 -7.99
N HIS A 12 4.58 -9.71 -7.33
CA HIS A 12 5.11 -9.75 -5.98
C HIS A 12 6.55 -9.20 -5.96
N SER A 13 6.89 -8.46 -4.91
CA SER A 13 8.26 -8.01 -4.70
C SER A 13 9.14 -9.18 -4.23
N THR A 14 10.44 -9.05 -4.46
CA THR A 14 11.45 -9.99 -3.98
C THR A 14 12.52 -9.25 -3.18
N GLU A 15 13.40 -9.97 -2.50
CA GLU A 15 14.51 -9.36 -1.76
C GLU A 15 15.39 -8.47 -2.65
N SER A 16 15.56 -8.84 -3.90
CA SER A 16 16.35 -8.05 -4.85
C SER A 16 15.71 -6.71 -5.23
N ASP A 17 14.43 -6.52 -4.93
CA ASP A 17 13.71 -5.27 -5.19
C ASP A 17 13.91 -4.21 -4.10
N ARG A 18 14.47 -4.54 -2.94
CA ARG A 18 14.53 -3.65 -1.77
C ARG A 18 15.18 -2.29 -2.08
N THR A 19 16.29 -2.28 -2.79
CA THR A 19 16.98 -1.03 -3.15
C THR A 19 16.11 -0.16 -4.07
N ALA A 20 15.48 -0.77 -5.06
CA ALA A 20 14.59 -0.05 -5.97
C ALA A 20 13.33 0.48 -5.26
N ILE A 21 12.78 -0.29 -4.32
CA ILE A 21 11.66 0.13 -3.48
C ILE A 21 12.05 1.35 -2.62
N SER A 22 13.25 1.33 -2.02
CA SER A 22 13.78 2.45 -1.26
C SER A 22 13.85 3.73 -2.10
N ARG A 23 14.44 3.65 -3.28
CA ARG A 23 14.53 4.79 -4.22
C ARG A 23 13.17 5.31 -4.63
N LEU A 24 12.22 4.41 -4.85
CA LEU A 24 10.86 4.74 -5.23
C LEU A 24 10.14 5.56 -4.16
N HIS A 25 10.21 5.14 -2.90
CA HIS A 25 9.60 5.87 -1.78
C HIS A 25 10.27 7.22 -1.56
N THR A 26 11.59 7.30 -1.68
CA THR A 26 12.32 8.57 -1.59
C THR A 26 11.88 9.52 -2.71
N SER A 27 11.73 9.04 -3.93
CA SER A 27 11.24 9.82 -5.07
C SER A 27 9.81 10.33 -4.85
N ALA A 28 8.94 9.48 -4.33
CA ALA A 28 7.52 9.82 -4.15
C ALA A 28 7.26 10.79 -2.99
N PHE A 29 7.99 10.65 -1.87
CA PHE A 29 7.74 11.39 -0.63
C PHE A 29 8.77 12.46 -0.30
N GLY A 30 9.85 12.58 -1.10
CA GLY A 30 10.95 13.50 -0.83
C GLY A 30 11.96 12.94 0.18
N GLN A 31 13.11 13.61 0.35
CA GLN A 31 14.22 13.06 1.13
C GLN A 31 13.91 12.86 2.60
N LYS A 32 13.30 13.85 3.25
CA LYS A 32 13.04 13.79 4.71
C LYS A 32 11.94 12.76 5.02
N GLN A 33 10.78 12.93 4.44
CA GLN A 33 9.63 12.03 4.65
C GLN A 33 9.89 10.66 4.02
N GLY A 34 10.59 10.64 2.88
CA GLY A 34 10.96 9.42 2.19
C GLY A 34 11.84 8.51 3.02
N GLN A 35 12.78 9.03 3.79
CA GLN A 35 13.63 8.22 4.66
C GLN A 35 12.81 7.54 5.77
N GLU A 36 11.89 8.26 6.38
CA GLU A 36 10.98 7.71 7.39
C GLU A 36 10.11 6.58 6.81
N ILE A 37 9.61 6.76 5.60
CA ILE A 37 8.82 5.75 4.89
C ILE A 37 9.66 4.53 4.52
N VAL A 38 10.89 4.73 4.06
CA VAL A 38 11.83 3.64 3.74
C VAL A 38 12.13 2.80 4.98
N ASP A 39 12.40 3.46 6.10
CA ASP A 39 12.65 2.78 7.38
C ASP A 39 11.43 1.97 7.82
N LEU A 40 10.24 2.54 7.68
CA LEU A 40 8.98 1.84 7.95
C LEU A 40 8.83 0.60 7.08
N VAL A 41 9.05 0.74 5.76
CA VAL A 41 8.91 -0.39 4.82
C VAL A 41 9.88 -1.52 5.19
N TYR A 42 11.13 -1.21 5.42
CA TYR A 42 12.14 -2.22 5.77
C TYR A 42 11.81 -2.91 7.09
N ASN A 43 11.39 -2.14 8.10
CA ASN A 43 10.97 -2.70 9.37
C ASN A 43 9.77 -3.63 9.21
N LEU A 44 8.78 -3.26 8.42
CA LEU A 44 7.60 -4.09 8.17
C LEU A 44 7.93 -5.36 7.38
N LEU A 45 8.80 -5.27 6.37
CA LEU A 45 9.20 -6.45 5.58
C LEU A 45 9.90 -7.50 6.44
N ASP A 46 10.61 -7.08 7.48
CA ASP A 46 11.37 -7.96 8.37
C ASP A 46 10.62 -8.32 9.66
N ASP A 47 9.47 -7.71 9.93
CA ASP A 47 8.70 -7.90 11.15
C ASP A 47 7.78 -9.11 11.02
N GLU A 48 8.05 -10.15 11.83
CA GLU A 48 7.21 -11.37 11.86
C GLU A 48 5.76 -11.07 12.28
N THR A 49 5.54 -10.03 13.10
CA THR A 49 4.18 -9.66 13.54
C THR A 49 3.37 -8.96 12.45
N ALA A 50 4.02 -8.46 11.39
CA ALA A 50 3.35 -7.87 10.22
C ALA A 50 2.90 -8.92 9.21
N LYS A 51 3.33 -10.16 9.37
CA LYS A 51 3.02 -11.27 8.45
C LYS A 51 1.71 -11.97 8.81
N PRO A 52 0.96 -12.49 7.82
CA PRO A 52 1.31 -12.51 6.41
C PRO A 52 1.18 -11.13 5.78
N LEU A 53 2.18 -10.72 5.00
CA LEU A 53 2.16 -9.47 4.27
C LEU A 53 2.03 -9.70 2.76
N LEU A 54 1.50 -8.70 2.06
CA LEU A 54 1.44 -8.68 0.61
C LEU A 54 2.19 -7.44 0.13
N SER A 55 3.27 -7.65 -0.61
CA SER A 55 4.09 -6.58 -1.19
C SER A 55 4.08 -6.74 -2.71
N LEU A 56 3.50 -5.76 -3.40
CA LEU A 56 3.39 -5.73 -4.85
C LEU A 56 4.17 -4.56 -5.43
N VAL A 57 4.79 -4.79 -6.56
CA VAL A 57 5.49 -3.76 -7.32
C VAL A 57 4.90 -3.64 -8.73
N ALA A 58 4.92 -2.42 -9.25
CA ALA A 58 4.65 -2.14 -10.64
C ALA A 58 5.99 -2.06 -11.36
N ASP A 59 6.24 -3.05 -12.19
CA ASP A 59 7.48 -3.20 -12.96
C ASP A 59 7.23 -2.79 -14.40
N LYS A 60 7.89 -1.74 -14.84
CA LYS A 60 7.84 -1.25 -16.22
C LYS A 60 9.18 -1.52 -16.87
N ASP A 61 9.24 -2.58 -17.67
CA ASP A 61 10.43 -2.99 -18.42
C ASP A 61 11.69 -3.10 -17.54
N GLY A 62 11.56 -3.66 -16.34
CA GLY A 62 12.65 -3.85 -15.38
C GLY A 62 12.87 -2.69 -14.40
N SER A 63 12.13 -1.59 -14.55
CA SER A 63 12.18 -0.44 -13.62
C SER A 63 10.95 -0.41 -12.73
N LEU A 64 11.14 -0.32 -11.42
CA LEU A 64 10.02 -0.21 -10.49
C LEU A 64 9.46 1.21 -10.50
N VAL A 65 8.18 1.33 -10.82
CA VAL A 65 7.47 2.62 -10.89
C VAL A 65 6.37 2.74 -9.83
N GLY A 66 6.10 1.69 -9.10
CA GLY A 66 5.13 1.70 -8.01
C GLY A 66 5.37 0.56 -7.02
N HIS A 67 4.92 0.78 -5.78
CA HIS A 67 4.97 -0.22 -4.70
C HIS A 67 3.81 -0.02 -3.75
N ILE A 68 3.20 -1.13 -3.32
CA ILE A 68 2.16 -1.15 -2.31
C ILE A 68 2.45 -2.27 -1.30
N LEU A 69 2.18 -2.00 -0.04
CA LEU A 69 2.37 -2.95 1.05
C LEU A 69 1.10 -3.07 1.87
N PHE A 70 0.68 -4.31 2.11
CA PHE A 70 -0.40 -4.65 3.04
C PHE A 70 0.19 -5.52 4.13
N THR A 71 -0.09 -5.20 5.39
CA THR A 71 0.40 -5.94 6.53
C THR A 71 -0.73 -6.40 7.43
N LEU A 72 -0.44 -7.38 8.29
CA LEU A 72 -1.41 -7.89 9.24
C LEU A 72 -1.83 -6.79 10.22
N ALA A 73 -3.12 -6.65 10.42
CA ALA A 73 -3.71 -5.81 11.47
C ALA A 73 -4.71 -6.64 12.27
N ARG A 74 -5.07 -6.16 13.46
CA ARG A 74 -5.99 -6.83 14.36
C ARG A 74 -6.99 -5.85 14.93
N LEU A 75 -8.23 -6.32 15.11
CA LEU A 75 -9.25 -5.56 15.81
C LEU A 75 -9.04 -5.65 17.32
N GLN A 76 -9.39 -4.57 18.03
CA GLN A 76 -9.42 -4.53 19.50
C GLN A 76 -10.86 -4.24 19.96
N PRO A 77 -11.50 -5.07 20.75
CA PRO A 77 -11.01 -6.37 21.23
C PRO A 77 -10.79 -7.37 20.10
N GLU A 78 -9.86 -8.30 20.31
CA GLU A 78 -9.45 -9.25 19.28
C GLU A 78 -10.60 -10.15 18.85
N ASP A 79 -10.84 -10.20 17.54
CA ASP A 79 -11.73 -11.15 16.90
C ASP A 79 -10.92 -11.95 15.87
N ARG A 80 -10.63 -13.21 16.18
CA ARG A 80 -9.81 -14.10 15.34
C ARG A 80 -10.52 -14.60 14.11
N GLU A 81 -11.86 -14.49 14.07
CA GLU A 81 -12.65 -14.88 12.91
C GLU A 81 -12.62 -13.81 11.81
N VAL A 82 -12.20 -12.59 12.16
CA VAL A 82 -12.10 -11.48 11.21
C VAL A 82 -10.65 -11.29 10.79
N SER A 83 -10.40 -11.45 9.50
CA SER A 83 -9.07 -11.28 8.91
C SER A 83 -8.90 -9.84 8.43
N VAL A 84 -7.90 -9.14 8.96
CA VAL A 84 -7.72 -7.70 8.78
C VAL A 84 -6.31 -7.40 8.25
N ARG A 85 -6.25 -6.46 7.32
CA ARG A 85 -4.97 -5.91 6.82
C ARG A 85 -5.01 -4.40 6.84
N ILE A 86 -3.84 -3.80 6.89
CA ILE A 86 -3.68 -2.36 6.70
C ILE A 86 -2.82 -2.10 5.46
N LEU A 87 -3.28 -1.17 4.61
CA LEU A 87 -2.55 -0.70 3.46
C LEU A 87 -1.67 0.47 3.89
N ALA A 88 -0.38 0.27 3.89
CA ALA A 88 0.63 1.31 4.12
C ALA A 88 2.03 0.76 3.83
N PRO A 89 2.86 1.45 3.07
CA PRO A 89 2.54 2.61 2.24
C PRO A 89 2.18 2.25 0.79
N LEU A 90 1.72 3.24 0.05
CA LEU A 90 1.58 3.19 -1.41
C LEU A 90 2.44 4.31 -1.99
N ALA A 91 3.28 3.98 -2.95
CA ALA A 91 4.09 4.96 -3.67
C ALA A 91 4.07 4.70 -5.16
N VAL A 92 4.01 5.77 -5.94
CA VAL A 92 4.21 5.77 -7.38
C VAL A 92 5.31 6.78 -7.70
N SER A 93 6.26 6.39 -8.55
CA SER A 93 7.33 7.28 -8.99
C SER A 93 6.77 8.61 -9.49
N SER A 94 7.42 9.72 -9.12
CA SER A 94 6.97 11.07 -9.49
C SER A 94 6.76 11.24 -10.99
N ASP A 95 7.56 10.57 -11.81
CA ASP A 95 7.46 10.65 -13.27
C ASP A 95 6.25 9.89 -13.85
N PHE A 96 5.63 9.03 -13.05
CA PHE A 96 4.54 8.15 -13.47
C PHE A 96 3.23 8.39 -12.70
N GLN A 97 3.17 9.41 -11.86
CA GLN A 97 1.94 9.79 -11.15
C GLN A 97 0.89 10.29 -12.14
N GLY A 98 -0.38 10.02 -11.85
CA GLY A 98 -1.49 10.38 -12.72
C GLY A 98 -1.74 9.43 -13.90
N ALA A 99 -0.96 8.34 -14.01
CA ALA A 99 -1.11 7.33 -15.06
C ALA A 99 -1.93 6.10 -14.64
N GLY A 100 -2.54 6.12 -13.45
CA GLY A 100 -3.38 5.02 -12.95
C GLY A 100 -2.63 3.85 -12.32
N ILE A 101 -1.31 3.96 -12.10
CA ILE A 101 -0.49 2.87 -11.55
C ILE A 101 -0.88 2.55 -10.11
N GLY A 102 -1.12 3.57 -9.29
CA GLY A 102 -1.60 3.38 -7.91
C GLY A 102 -2.90 2.59 -7.86
N GLY A 103 -3.83 2.90 -8.76
CA GLY A 103 -5.10 2.17 -8.87
C GLY A 103 -4.92 0.72 -9.27
N LEU A 104 -3.99 0.42 -10.18
CA LEU A 104 -3.68 -0.95 -10.58
C LEU A 104 -3.13 -1.75 -9.40
N LEU A 105 -2.22 -1.16 -8.62
CA LEU A 105 -1.66 -1.79 -7.43
C LEU A 105 -2.72 -2.05 -6.36
N ILE A 106 -3.59 -1.07 -6.10
CA ILE A 106 -4.69 -1.22 -5.13
C ILE A 106 -5.63 -2.34 -5.56
N ARG A 107 -6.09 -2.34 -6.81
CA ARG A 107 -7.04 -3.34 -7.31
C ARG A 107 -6.45 -4.75 -7.29
N GLU A 108 -5.21 -4.92 -7.71
CA GLU A 108 -4.55 -6.22 -7.67
C GLU A 108 -4.36 -6.69 -6.23
N GLY A 109 -3.94 -5.80 -5.33
CA GLY A 109 -3.80 -6.10 -3.90
C GLY A 109 -5.12 -6.53 -3.27
N LEU A 110 -6.18 -5.77 -3.46
CA LEU A 110 -7.51 -6.11 -2.93
C LEU A 110 -8.04 -7.42 -3.51
N LYS A 111 -7.79 -7.68 -4.79
CA LYS A 111 -8.15 -8.96 -5.43
C LYS A 111 -7.47 -10.15 -4.75
N GLN A 112 -6.15 -10.07 -4.57
CA GLN A 112 -5.38 -11.16 -3.94
C GLN A 112 -5.80 -11.37 -2.48
N LEU A 113 -6.02 -10.27 -1.73
CA LEU A 113 -6.46 -10.36 -0.34
C LEU A 113 -7.87 -10.97 -0.24
N THR A 114 -8.78 -10.60 -1.13
CA THR A 114 -10.12 -11.20 -1.19
C THR A 114 -10.05 -12.69 -1.46
N GLU A 115 -9.24 -13.11 -2.41
CA GLU A 115 -9.00 -14.53 -2.74
C GLU A 115 -8.37 -15.31 -1.58
N SER A 116 -7.62 -14.62 -0.71
CA SER A 116 -7.01 -15.19 0.51
C SER A 116 -7.93 -15.22 1.71
N GLY A 117 -9.16 -14.70 1.59
CA GLY A 117 -10.15 -14.69 2.68
C GLY A 117 -10.01 -13.51 3.64
N VAL A 118 -9.35 -12.44 3.25
CA VAL A 118 -9.26 -11.21 4.06
C VAL A 118 -10.62 -10.49 4.06
N ASP A 119 -11.09 -10.12 5.25
CA ASP A 119 -12.41 -9.51 5.45
C ASP A 119 -12.39 -8.00 5.40
N LEU A 120 -11.34 -7.38 5.97
CA LEU A 120 -11.24 -5.93 6.09
C LEU A 120 -9.85 -5.45 5.71
N VAL A 121 -9.80 -4.34 4.98
CA VAL A 121 -8.55 -3.62 4.68
C VAL A 121 -8.75 -2.15 5.09
N PHE A 122 -7.88 -1.69 5.98
CA PHE A 122 -7.86 -0.29 6.40
C PHE A 122 -6.76 0.48 5.71
N VAL A 123 -6.97 1.77 5.55
CA VAL A 123 -5.97 2.69 5.04
C VAL A 123 -6.12 4.04 5.72
N LEU A 124 -5.01 4.69 6.04
CA LEU A 124 -4.97 6.10 6.37
C LEU A 124 -4.44 6.85 5.15
N GLY A 125 -5.27 7.69 4.53
CA GLY A 125 -4.87 8.36 3.32
C GLY A 125 -5.88 9.38 2.82
N HIS A 126 -5.65 9.87 1.62
CA HIS A 126 -6.46 10.93 1.01
C HIS A 126 -7.92 10.53 0.86
N PRO A 127 -8.86 11.27 1.50
CA PRO A 127 -10.28 10.93 1.44
C PRO A 127 -10.89 11.14 0.04
N ALA A 128 -10.22 11.86 -0.84
CA ALA A 128 -10.64 12.04 -2.23
C ALA A 128 -10.14 10.94 -3.16
N TYR A 129 -9.16 10.15 -2.74
CA TYR A 129 -8.51 9.14 -3.59
C TYR A 129 -9.04 7.73 -3.34
N TYR A 130 -9.01 7.25 -2.10
CA TYR A 130 -9.34 5.86 -1.77
C TYR A 130 -10.79 5.46 -1.99
N PRO A 131 -11.80 6.35 -1.84
CA PRO A 131 -13.19 5.97 -2.14
C PRO A 131 -13.42 5.49 -3.58
N LYS A 132 -12.58 5.89 -4.53
CA LYS A 132 -12.63 5.40 -5.91
C LYS A 132 -12.45 3.88 -6.01
N PHE A 133 -11.85 3.25 -4.99
CA PHE A 133 -11.56 1.83 -4.93
C PHE A 133 -12.47 1.07 -3.95
N GLY A 134 -13.55 1.71 -3.50
CA GLY A 134 -14.54 1.12 -2.61
C GLY A 134 -14.30 1.35 -1.12
N PHE A 135 -13.28 2.12 -0.74
CA PHE A 135 -13.05 2.47 0.66
C PHE A 135 -14.11 3.45 1.18
N GLN A 136 -14.48 3.29 2.43
CA GLN A 136 -15.40 4.16 3.16
C GLN A 136 -14.74 4.67 4.43
N ALA A 137 -15.19 5.82 4.95
CA ALA A 137 -14.65 6.37 6.19
C ALA A 137 -14.91 5.39 7.35
N ALA A 138 -13.82 4.86 7.92
CA ALA A 138 -13.89 3.82 8.94
C ALA A 138 -14.41 4.34 10.29
N GLY A 139 -14.10 5.59 10.63
CA GLY A 139 -14.58 6.23 11.87
C GLY A 139 -16.10 6.30 11.96
N ILE A 140 -16.76 6.55 10.83
CA ILE A 140 -18.25 6.58 10.74
C ILE A 140 -18.83 5.19 11.03
N LEU A 141 -18.10 4.13 10.69
CA LEU A 141 -18.50 2.74 10.91
C LEU A 141 -18.10 2.22 12.29
N GLY A 142 -17.53 3.08 13.16
CA GLY A 142 -17.17 2.72 14.52
C GLY A 142 -15.76 2.15 14.70
N PHE A 143 -14.91 2.19 13.68
CA PHE A 143 -13.52 1.73 13.77
C PHE A 143 -12.61 2.90 14.16
N GLU A 144 -11.84 2.71 15.23
CA GLU A 144 -10.81 3.67 15.64
C GLU A 144 -9.47 3.35 14.99
N ALA A 145 -8.72 4.40 14.61
CA ALA A 145 -7.37 4.23 14.08
C ALA A 145 -6.42 3.72 15.18
N PRO A 146 -5.38 2.94 14.84
CA PRO A 146 -4.42 2.42 15.80
C PRO A 146 -3.49 3.49 16.38
N TYR A 147 -3.59 4.72 15.91
CA TYR A 147 -2.80 5.89 16.34
C TYR A 147 -3.67 7.13 16.27
N PRO A 148 -3.29 8.22 16.99
CA PRO A 148 -4.06 9.46 16.97
C PRO A 148 -4.14 10.05 15.55
N VAL A 149 -5.38 10.38 15.13
CA VAL A 149 -5.64 11.10 13.87
C VAL A 149 -6.12 12.49 14.22
N PRO A 150 -5.48 13.57 13.70
CA PRO A 150 -5.95 14.93 13.94
C PRO A 150 -7.41 15.10 13.50
N THR A 151 -8.19 15.88 14.25
CA THR A 151 -9.61 16.07 13.99
C THR A 151 -9.88 16.59 12.57
N GLU A 152 -9.01 17.46 12.05
CA GLU A 152 -9.08 18.00 10.69
C GLU A 152 -8.86 16.93 9.61
N HIS A 153 -8.30 15.78 9.97
CA HIS A 153 -8.03 14.64 9.07
C HIS A 153 -8.84 13.40 9.43
N ALA A 154 -9.93 13.56 10.20
CA ALA A 154 -10.74 12.41 10.64
C ALA A 154 -11.29 11.57 9.49
N ASP A 155 -11.56 12.18 8.34
CA ASP A 155 -12.05 11.52 7.13
C ASP A 155 -10.97 10.76 6.35
N ALA A 156 -9.70 10.85 6.76
CA ALA A 156 -8.59 10.10 6.17
C ALA A 156 -8.51 8.64 6.66
N TRP A 157 -9.26 8.29 7.73
CA TRP A 157 -9.30 6.93 8.28
C TRP A 157 -10.57 6.19 7.89
#